data_a29b3f16c332c4e0065f3b8871898e71
#
_entry.id   a29b3f16c332c4e0065f3b8871898e71
#
_cell.length_a   1.000
_cell.length_b   1.000
_cell.length_c   1.000
_cell.angle_alpha   90.00
_cell.angle_beta   90.00
_cell.angle_gamma   90.00
#
_symmetry.space_group_name_H-M   'P 1'
#
loop_
_entity.id
_entity.type
_entity.pdbx_description
1 polymer ?
#
loop_
_entity_poly.entity_id
_entity_poly.type
_entity_poly.pdbx_seq_one_letter_code
_entity_poly.pdbx_strand_id
1 'polypeptide(L)'
;MTYDETKAYLSQYYYAYQKVDSLKEELRCLEELANGTQGINYDEPVVQKSRSLKAPFIRYIDRIQKKEEELSQKVEELLNLKDEIHEAIATVNDPVMELVLTYRYINFWEWCDIASKLHYAESYVYKLHRKAISLVLIKEDSKRQ
;
A
#
# COMPACT_ATOMS: atom_id res chain seq x y z
N MET A 1 14.96 -12.24 16.96
CA MET A 1 14.31 -10.93 16.91
C MET A 1 13.46 -10.66 18.13
N THR A 2 13.41 -9.42 18.55
CA THR A 2 12.52 -9.00 19.62
C THR A 2 11.08 -8.90 19.10
N TYR A 3 10.14 -8.83 20.04
CA TYR A 3 8.72 -8.61 19.72
C TYR A 3 8.54 -7.34 18.86
N ASP A 4 9.17 -6.24 19.27
CA ASP A 4 9.03 -4.97 18.58
C ASP A 4 9.64 -5.00 17.17
N GLU A 5 10.76 -5.68 16.99
CA GLU A 5 11.39 -5.83 15.69
C GLU A 5 10.52 -6.64 14.72
N THR A 6 9.94 -7.73 15.19
CA THR A 6 9.05 -8.56 14.38
C THR A 6 7.79 -7.79 14.01
N LYS A 7 7.20 -7.09 14.97
CA LYS A 7 6.03 -6.26 14.74
C LYS A 7 6.32 -5.16 13.71
N ALA A 8 7.48 -4.52 13.82
CA ALA A 8 7.91 -3.50 12.87
C ALA A 8 8.09 -4.08 11.47
N TYR A 9 8.66 -5.27 11.36
CA TYR A 9 8.82 -5.96 10.08
C TYR A 9 7.47 -6.19 9.40
N LEU A 10 6.51 -6.75 10.15
CA LEU A 10 5.18 -7.01 9.61
C LEU A 10 4.43 -5.73 9.26
N SER A 11 4.68 -4.66 9.99
CA SER A 11 4.04 -3.35 9.76
C SER A 11 4.56 -2.62 8.53
N GLN A 12 5.68 -3.05 7.95
CA GLN A 12 6.25 -2.42 6.74
C GLN A 12 5.25 -2.40 5.59
N TYR A 13 4.44 -3.45 5.45
CA TYR A 13 3.44 -3.53 4.39
C TYR A 13 2.43 -2.41 4.48
N TYR A 14 1.98 -2.06 5.69
CA TYR A 14 1.04 -0.96 5.89
C TYR A 14 1.60 0.35 5.34
N TYR A 15 2.82 0.69 5.70
CA TYR A 15 3.43 1.96 5.27
C TYR A 15 3.73 1.96 3.77
N ALA A 16 4.18 0.83 3.23
CA ALA A 16 4.40 0.70 1.79
C ALA A 16 3.09 0.83 1.02
N TYR A 17 2.01 0.24 1.53
CA TYR A 17 0.68 0.36 0.95
C TYR A 17 0.21 1.81 0.96
N GLN A 18 0.40 2.52 2.07
CA GLN A 18 0.01 3.93 2.19
C GLN A 18 0.76 4.82 1.19
N LYS A 19 2.04 4.53 0.95
CA LYS A 19 2.83 5.26 -0.05
C LYS A 19 2.28 5.04 -1.46
N VAL A 20 1.95 3.80 -1.79
CA VAL A 20 1.35 3.48 -3.10
C VAL A 20 0.01 4.18 -3.25
N ASP A 21 -0.81 4.17 -2.21
CA ASP A 21 -2.11 4.84 -2.22
C ASP A 21 -1.94 6.35 -2.41
N SER A 22 -0.95 6.96 -1.78
CA SER A 22 -0.62 8.36 -1.93
C SER A 22 -0.20 8.70 -3.37
N LEU A 23 0.62 7.83 -4.00
CA LEU A 23 1.02 8.01 -5.39
C LEU A 23 -0.16 7.91 -6.35
N LYS A 24 -1.09 6.99 -6.09
CA LYS A 24 -2.33 6.88 -6.87
C LYS A 24 -3.15 8.16 -6.79
N GLU A 25 -3.22 8.75 -5.60
CA GLU A 25 -3.97 10.00 -5.39
C GLU A 25 -3.29 11.16 -6.12
N GLU A 26 -1.97 11.26 -6.07
CA GLU A 26 -1.23 12.28 -6.81
C GLU A 26 -1.46 12.14 -8.32
N LEU A 27 -1.43 10.90 -8.83
CA LEU A 27 -1.68 10.62 -10.24
C LEU A 27 -3.09 11.04 -10.64
N ARG A 28 -4.08 10.71 -9.80
CA ARG A 28 -5.48 11.11 -10.03
C ARG A 28 -5.62 12.62 -10.11
N CYS A 29 -4.96 13.35 -9.21
CA CYS A 29 -4.97 14.82 -9.22
C CYS A 29 -4.33 15.39 -10.49
N LEU A 30 -3.22 14.82 -10.94
CA LEU A 30 -2.58 15.23 -12.17
C LEU A 30 -3.46 14.99 -13.39
N GLU A 31 -4.13 13.85 -13.43
CA GLU A 31 -5.08 13.52 -14.51
C GLU A 31 -6.25 14.50 -14.54
N GLU A 32 -6.79 14.87 -13.37
CA GLU A 32 -7.86 15.85 -13.27
C GLU A 32 -7.41 17.24 -13.74
N LEU A 33 -6.20 17.64 -13.35
CA LEU A 33 -5.64 18.92 -13.78
C LEU A 33 -5.43 18.94 -15.30
N ALA A 34 -4.94 17.85 -15.87
CA ALA A 34 -4.75 17.74 -17.31
C ALA A 34 -6.09 17.80 -18.04
N ASN A 35 -7.10 17.08 -17.53
CA ASN A 35 -8.45 17.10 -18.10
C ASN A 35 -9.11 18.46 -17.95
N GLY A 36 -8.91 19.13 -16.83
CA GLY A 36 -9.40 20.49 -16.60
C GLY A 36 -8.79 21.48 -17.57
N THR A 37 -7.49 21.33 -17.85
CA THR A 37 -6.80 22.16 -18.84
C THR A 37 -7.36 21.94 -20.24
N GLN A 38 -7.67 20.68 -20.59
CA GLN A 38 -8.35 20.36 -21.84
C GLN A 38 -9.78 20.89 -21.87
N GLY A 39 -10.49 20.77 -20.75
CA GLY A 39 -11.88 21.22 -20.65
C GLY A 39 -12.04 22.71 -20.84
N ILE A 40 -11.06 23.50 -20.46
CA ILE A 40 -11.07 24.95 -20.68
C ILE A 40 -11.07 25.28 -22.16
N ASN A 41 -10.56 24.41 -23.02
CA ASN A 41 -10.54 24.59 -24.46
C ASN A 41 -11.88 24.40 -25.14
N TYR A 42 -12.86 23.86 -24.44
CA TYR A 42 -14.15 23.49 -25.08
C TYR A 42 -15.03 24.65 -25.41
N ASP A 43 -15.00 25.73 -24.65
CA ASP A 43 -15.94 26.82 -24.78
C ASP A 43 -15.39 28.03 -25.50
N GLU A 44 -14.14 28.01 -25.91
CA GLU A 44 -13.55 29.18 -26.59
C GLU A 44 -13.10 28.84 -28.00
N PRO A 45 -13.64 29.52 -28.99
CA PRO A 45 -13.25 29.29 -30.38
C PRO A 45 -11.90 29.90 -30.62
N VAL A 46 -10.80 29.15 -30.45
CA VAL A 46 -9.59 29.80 -30.77
C VAL A 46 -8.37 29.06 -31.08
N VAL A 47 -7.88 29.31 -32.26
CA VAL A 47 -6.61 28.90 -32.76
C VAL A 47 -5.43 29.47 -31.96
N GLN A 48 -5.58 30.68 -31.42
CA GLN A 48 -4.49 31.32 -30.66
C GLN A 48 -4.35 30.83 -29.22
N LYS A 49 -5.44 30.48 -28.57
CA LYS A 49 -5.40 29.95 -27.21
C LYS A 49 -4.95 28.50 -27.14
N SER A 50 -5.11 27.76 -28.24
CA SER A 50 -4.67 26.35 -28.27
C SER A 50 -3.15 26.23 -28.17
N ARG A 51 -2.39 27.23 -28.63
CA ARG A 51 -0.93 27.22 -28.51
C ARG A 51 -0.45 27.47 -27.09
N SER A 52 -1.11 28.36 -26.36
CA SER A 52 -0.75 28.67 -24.98
C SER A 52 -1.19 27.57 -24.00
N LEU A 53 -2.21 26.76 -24.37
CA LEU A 53 -2.74 25.69 -23.54
C LEU A 53 -2.09 24.35 -23.81
N LYS A 54 -1.49 24.15 -25.00
CA LYS A 54 -0.78 22.90 -25.33
C LYS A 54 0.44 22.68 -24.45
N ALA A 55 1.21 23.72 -24.16
CA ALA A 55 2.42 23.58 -23.36
C ALA A 55 2.13 23.10 -21.93
N PRO A 56 1.16 23.70 -21.17
CA PRO A 56 0.77 23.16 -19.87
C PRO A 56 0.25 21.73 -19.94
N PHE A 57 -0.58 21.43 -20.95
CA PHE A 57 -1.12 20.07 -21.12
C PHE A 57 0.00 19.05 -21.34
N ILE A 58 0.98 19.38 -22.20
CA ILE A 58 2.12 18.48 -22.46
C ILE A 58 2.92 18.28 -21.19
N ARG A 59 3.11 19.29 -20.36
CA ARG A 59 3.79 19.17 -19.07
C ARG A 59 3.05 18.21 -18.15
N TYR A 60 1.72 18.28 -18.10
CA TYR A 60 0.94 17.35 -17.28
C TYR A 60 1.08 15.91 -17.78
N ILE A 61 1.05 15.71 -19.10
CA ILE A 61 1.21 14.38 -19.69
C ILE A 61 2.58 13.78 -19.32
N ASP A 62 3.64 14.59 -19.43
CA ASP A 62 4.99 14.16 -19.07
C ASP A 62 5.06 13.74 -17.57
N ARG A 63 4.49 14.57 -16.70
CA ARG A 63 4.44 14.27 -15.27
C ARG A 63 3.62 13.04 -14.97
N ILE A 64 2.50 12.87 -15.68
CA ILE A 64 1.64 11.68 -15.53
C ILE A 64 2.43 10.43 -15.89
N GLN A 65 3.15 10.42 -17.01
CA GLN A 65 3.97 9.29 -17.43
C GLN A 65 5.02 8.93 -16.38
N LYS A 66 5.71 9.92 -15.84
CA LYS A 66 6.72 9.71 -14.80
C LYS A 66 6.11 9.15 -13.53
N LYS A 67 4.94 9.65 -13.13
CA LYS A 67 4.23 9.14 -11.96
C LYS A 67 3.72 7.72 -12.17
N GLU A 68 3.25 7.41 -13.37
CA GLU A 68 2.82 6.05 -13.71
C GLU A 68 3.97 5.06 -13.61
N GLU A 69 5.16 5.42 -14.10
CA GLU A 69 6.34 4.59 -14.00
C GLU A 69 6.75 4.38 -12.54
N GLU A 70 6.78 5.46 -11.76
CA GLU A 70 7.08 5.39 -10.33
C GLU A 70 6.08 4.52 -9.60
N LEU A 71 4.78 4.70 -9.88
CA LEU A 71 3.72 3.92 -9.27
C LEU A 71 3.85 2.44 -9.62
N SER A 72 4.11 2.13 -10.89
CA SER A 72 4.27 0.74 -11.34
C SER A 72 5.40 0.04 -10.58
N GLN A 73 6.54 0.73 -10.41
CA GLN A 73 7.68 0.19 -9.69
C GLN A 73 7.33 -0.01 -8.21
N LYS A 74 6.66 0.95 -7.59
CA LYS A 74 6.28 0.85 -6.18
C LYS A 74 5.23 -0.23 -5.93
N VAL A 75 4.32 -0.43 -6.87
CA VAL A 75 3.34 -1.53 -6.78
C VAL A 75 4.05 -2.88 -6.83
N GLU A 76 5.04 -3.04 -7.70
CA GLU A 76 5.81 -4.28 -7.78
C GLU A 76 6.57 -4.55 -6.48
N GLU A 77 7.22 -3.53 -5.92
CA GLU A 77 7.90 -3.63 -4.62
C GLU A 77 6.91 -4.01 -3.51
N LEU A 78 5.70 -3.41 -3.55
CA LEU A 78 4.64 -3.70 -2.59
C LEU A 78 4.19 -5.15 -2.65
N LEU A 79 4.01 -5.69 -3.86
CA LEU A 79 3.60 -7.08 -4.05
C LEU A 79 4.68 -8.05 -3.55
N ASN A 80 5.95 -7.75 -3.81
CA ASN A 80 7.06 -8.56 -3.33
C ASN A 80 7.11 -8.54 -1.80
N LEU A 81 6.91 -7.38 -1.19
CA LEU A 81 6.87 -7.26 0.27
C LEU A 81 5.70 -8.04 0.85
N LYS A 82 4.54 -7.98 0.21
CA LYS A 82 3.36 -8.74 0.62
C LYS A 82 3.66 -10.24 0.64
N ASP A 83 4.31 -10.74 -0.40
CA ASP A 83 4.66 -12.15 -0.49
C ASP A 83 5.64 -12.54 0.62
N GLU A 84 6.64 -11.72 0.89
CA GLU A 84 7.60 -11.96 1.98
C GLU A 84 6.90 -12.03 3.34
N ILE A 85 5.98 -11.11 3.58
CA ILE A 85 5.24 -11.07 4.84
C ILE A 85 4.30 -12.28 4.97
N HIS A 86 3.64 -12.67 3.88
CA HIS A 86 2.84 -13.90 3.87
C HIS A 86 3.68 -15.13 4.21
N GLU A 87 4.88 -15.23 3.64
CA GLU A 87 5.78 -16.34 3.95
C GLU A 87 6.19 -16.32 5.43
N ALA A 88 6.49 -15.15 5.97
CA ALA A 88 6.84 -15.00 7.38
C ALA A 88 5.68 -15.42 8.28
N ILE A 89 4.46 -15.00 7.95
CA ILE A 89 3.26 -15.38 8.70
C ILE A 89 3.06 -16.90 8.66
N ALA A 90 3.30 -17.51 7.52
CA ALA A 90 3.14 -18.96 7.36
C ALA A 90 4.08 -19.78 8.27
N THR A 91 5.20 -19.20 8.71
CA THR A 91 6.13 -19.87 9.61
C THR A 91 5.55 -20.11 11.00
N VAL A 92 4.48 -19.40 11.37
CA VAL A 92 3.82 -19.58 12.67
C VAL A 92 3.20 -20.97 12.78
N ASN A 93 2.74 -21.52 11.65
CA ASN A 93 2.23 -22.88 11.55
C ASN A 93 1.06 -23.18 12.50
N ASP A 94 0.18 -22.21 12.69
CA ASP A 94 -1.06 -22.34 13.44
C ASP A 94 -2.16 -21.57 12.69
N PRO A 95 -3.24 -22.25 12.27
CA PRO A 95 -4.24 -21.61 11.40
C PRO A 95 -4.86 -20.33 11.98
N VAL A 96 -5.18 -20.36 13.26
CA VAL A 96 -5.86 -19.21 13.89
C VAL A 96 -4.89 -18.04 14.06
N MET A 97 -3.67 -18.31 14.49
CA MET A 97 -2.65 -17.28 14.63
C MET A 97 -2.27 -16.65 13.29
N GLU A 98 -2.16 -17.49 12.23
CA GLU A 98 -1.91 -17.00 10.89
C GLU A 98 -3.04 -16.08 10.42
N LEU A 99 -4.29 -16.40 10.72
CA LEU A 99 -5.43 -15.54 10.39
C LEU A 99 -5.37 -14.22 11.14
N VAL A 100 -5.05 -14.24 12.43
CA VAL A 100 -4.91 -13.01 13.22
C VAL A 100 -3.86 -12.10 12.61
N LEU A 101 -2.69 -12.63 12.26
CA LEU A 101 -1.63 -11.83 11.65
C LEU A 101 -2.01 -11.34 10.26
N THR A 102 -2.65 -12.18 9.47
CA THR A 102 -3.08 -11.80 8.11
C THR A 102 -4.11 -10.68 8.17
N TYR A 103 -5.13 -10.82 9.01
CA TYR A 103 -6.15 -9.77 9.14
C TYR A 103 -5.55 -8.46 9.63
N ARG A 104 -4.63 -8.52 10.57
CA ARG A 104 -4.04 -7.31 11.15
C ARG A 104 -3.01 -6.65 10.22
N TYR A 105 -2.09 -7.41 9.64
CA TYR A 105 -0.94 -6.85 8.93
C TYR A 105 -1.10 -6.79 7.41
N ILE A 106 -1.93 -7.65 6.84
CA ILE A 106 -2.18 -7.66 5.39
C ILE A 106 -3.49 -6.94 5.06
N ASN A 107 -4.54 -7.22 5.83
CA ASN A 107 -5.88 -6.65 5.58
C ASN A 107 -6.13 -5.35 6.34
N PHE A 108 -5.26 -4.98 7.29
CA PHE A 108 -5.33 -3.75 8.09
C PHE A 108 -6.60 -3.63 8.94
N TRP A 109 -7.10 -4.78 9.43
CA TRP A 109 -8.32 -4.78 10.25
C TRP A 109 -8.04 -4.29 11.66
N GLU A 110 -9.04 -3.65 12.25
CA GLU A 110 -9.03 -3.29 13.66
C GLU A 110 -9.18 -4.55 14.52
N TRP A 111 -8.69 -4.46 15.75
CA TRP A 111 -8.73 -5.60 16.67
C TRP A 111 -10.16 -6.08 16.94
N CYS A 112 -11.11 -5.17 17.07
CA CYS A 112 -12.51 -5.50 17.30
C CYS A 112 -13.11 -6.28 16.11
N ASP A 113 -12.71 -5.95 14.90
CA ASP A 113 -13.20 -6.63 13.69
C ASP A 113 -12.64 -8.05 13.59
N ILE A 114 -11.37 -8.22 13.94
CA ILE A 114 -10.71 -9.53 13.97
C ILE A 114 -11.40 -10.42 14.99
N ALA A 115 -11.62 -9.90 16.21
CA ALA A 115 -12.29 -10.64 17.28
C ALA A 115 -13.69 -11.07 16.87
N SER A 116 -14.43 -10.17 16.25
CA SER A 116 -15.78 -10.45 15.77
C SER A 116 -15.79 -11.53 14.70
N LYS A 117 -14.85 -11.44 13.75
CA LYS A 117 -14.73 -12.41 12.65
C LYS A 117 -14.41 -13.82 13.14
N LEU A 118 -13.53 -13.92 14.13
CA LEU A 118 -13.09 -15.20 14.67
C LEU A 118 -13.96 -15.72 15.82
N HIS A 119 -14.92 -14.93 16.25
CA HIS A 119 -15.82 -15.24 17.38
C HIS A 119 -15.06 -15.44 18.69
N TYR A 120 -14.09 -14.58 18.95
CA TYR A 120 -13.30 -14.55 20.18
C TYR A 120 -13.46 -13.22 20.88
N ALA A 121 -13.17 -13.20 22.19
CA ALA A 121 -13.03 -11.95 22.91
C ALA A 121 -11.79 -11.19 22.42
N GLU A 122 -11.87 -9.88 22.41
CA GLU A 122 -10.75 -9.02 21.94
C GLU A 122 -9.48 -9.29 22.76
N SER A 123 -9.62 -9.45 24.08
CA SER A 123 -8.46 -9.79 24.94
C SER A 123 -7.77 -11.10 24.54
N TYR A 124 -8.54 -12.07 24.10
CA TYR A 124 -8.00 -13.34 23.63
C TYR A 124 -7.25 -13.16 22.30
N VAL A 125 -7.77 -12.32 21.42
CA VAL A 125 -7.09 -12.00 20.16
C VAL A 125 -5.73 -11.35 20.42
N TYR A 126 -5.64 -10.45 21.41
CA TYR A 126 -4.36 -9.86 21.82
C TYR A 126 -3.36 -10.92 22.30
N LYS A 127 -3.82 -11.90 23.04
CA LYS A 127 -2.97 -13.00 23.48
C LYS A 127 -2.48 -13.83 22.32
N LEU A 128 -3.38 -14.16 21.38
CA LEU A 128 -3.02 -14.89 20.17
C LEU A 128 -2.00 -14.13 19.34
N HIS A 129 -2.20 -12.82 19.20
CA HIS A 129 -1.29 -11.96 18.47
C HIS A 129 0.10 -11.96 19.08
N ARG A 130 0.18 -11.78 20.39
CA ARG A 130 1.47 -11.75 21.10
C ARG A 130 2.22 -13.05 20.93
N LYS A 131 1.52 -14.18 21.08
CA LYS A 131 2.11 -15.50 20.89
C LYS A 131 2.52 -15.71 19.44
N ALA A 132 1.67 -15.31 18.50
CA ALA A 132 1.97 -15.44 17.08
C ALA A 132 3.24 -14.66 16.70
N ILE A 133 3.38 -13.44 17.18
CA ILE A 133 4.57 -12.62 16.94
C ILE A 133 5.84 -13.34 17.41
N SER A 134 5.77 -14.03 18.56
CA SER A 134 6.93 -14.75 19.09
C SER A 134 7.32 -15.95 18.24
N LEU A 135 6.39 -16.48 17.42
CA LEU A 135 6.62 -17.65 16.59
C LEU A 135 7.03 -17.32 15.15
N VAL A 136 6.92 -16.07 14.75
CA VAL A 136 7.27 -15.64 13.38
C VAL A 136 8.78 -15.77 13.17
N LEU A 137 9.14 -16.40 12.05
CA LEU A 137 10.54 -16.54 11.63
C LEU A 137 10.74 -15.69 10.37
N ILE A 138 11.68 -14.77 10.44
CA ILE A 138 11.98 -13.87 9.32
C ILE A 138 13.30 -14.30 8.71
N LYS A 139 13.31 -14.45 7.38
CA LYS A 139 14.54 -14.79 6.67
C LYS A 139 15.50 -13.61 6.71
N GLU A 140 16.69 -13.82 7.27
CA GLU A 140 17.70 -12.76 7.40
C GLU A 140 18.30 -12.32 6.07
N ASP A 141 18.26 -13.19 5.07
CA ASP A 141 18.83 -12.90 3.76
C ASP A 141 18.17 -11.71 3.04
N SER A 142 16.91 -11.44 3.35
CA SER A 142 16.21 -10.32 2.77
C SER A 142 16.66 -8.95 3.30
N LYS A 143 17.39 -8.95 4.42
CA LYS A 143 17.88 -7.70 5.02
C LYS A 143 19.19 -7.19 4.41
N ARG A 144 19.91 -8.04 3.67
CA ARG A 144 21.22 -7.68 3.11
C ARG A 144 21.13 -7.12 1.68
N GLN A 145 19.97 -7.15 1.11
CA GLN A 145 19.70 -6.60 -0.20
C GLN A 145 18.86 -5.33 -0.08
#